data_c97303e6ea198cace7224bfcf90273aa
#
_entry.id   c97303e6ea198cace7224bfcf90273aa
#
_cell.length_a   1.000
_cell.length_b   1.000
_cell.length_c   1.000
_cell.angle_alpha   90.00
_cell.angle_beta   90.00
_cell.angle_gamma   90.00
#
_symmetry.space_group_name_H-M   'P 1'
#
loop_
_entity.id
_entity.type
_entity.pdbx_description
1 polymer ?
#
loop_
_entity_poly.entity_id
_entity_poly.type
_entity_poly.pdbx_seq_one_letter_code
_entity_poly.pdbx_strand_id
1 'polypeptide(L)'
;MTERLTPLELMTKLISFPTVSRDTNIPLIDWVAEYLASHGIESHRYVDPDQPKHALFAHAGPWEEGAVVLSGHTDVVPVDGQAWDTDPFTVTEKDGRYYGRG
;
A
#
# COMPACT_ATOMS: atom_id res chain seq x y z
N MET A 1 -11.66 -2.51 11.27
CA MET A 1 -11.47 -2.55 9.82
C MET A 1 -12.34 -3.58 9.12
N THR A 2 -13.56 -3.79 9.61
CA THR A 2 -14.49 -4.74 8.99
C THR A 2 -15.24 -4.15 7.78
N GLU A 3 -15.29 -2.84 7.66
CA GLU A 3 -15.92 -2.20 6.53
C GLU A 3 -15.04 -2.22 5.29
N ARG A 4 -15.67 -2.43 4.13
CA ARG A 4 -14.98 -2.31 2.87
C ARG A 4 -14.74 -0.83 2.56
N LEU A 5 -13.47 -0.47 2.41
CA LEU A 5 -13.10 0.88 2.01
C LEU A 5 -13.30 1.08 0.50
N THR A 6 -13.64 2.30 0.12
CA THR A 6 -13.71 2.66 -1.31
C THR A 6 -12.29 2.72 -1.90
N PRO A 7 -12.15 2.65 -3.24
CA PRO A 7 -10.84 2.82 -3.86
C PRO A 7 -10.13 4.12 -3.46
N LEU A 8 -10.86 5.22 -3.32
CA LEU A 8 -10.29 6.50 -2.89
C LEU A 8 -9.80 6.43 -1.45
N GLU A 9 -10.58 5.81 -0.56
CA GLU A 9 -10.19 5.62 0.84
C GLU A 9 -8.95 4.73 0.96
N LEU A 10 -8.87 3.66 0.15
CA LEU A 10 -7.70 2.78 0.10
C LEU A 10 -6.46 3.54 -0.39
N MET A 11 -6.59 4.29 -1.48
CA MET A 11 -5.51 5.09 -2.01
C MET A 11 -5.02 6.12 -1.00
N THR A 12 -5.95 6.80 -0.33
CA THR A 12 -5.63 7.80 0.69
C THR A 12 -4.84 7.18 1.83
N LYS A 13 -5.26 5.99 2.28
CA LYS A 13 -4.58 5.28 3.36
C LYS A 13 -3.18 4.82 2.93
N LEU A 14 -3.07 4.21 1.77
CA LEU A 14 -1.78 3.69 1.29
C LEU A 14 -0.76 4.82 1.08
N ILE A 15 -1.18 5.95 0.52
CA ILE A 15 -0.30 7.11 0.30
C ILE A 15 0.12 7.74 1.63
N SER A 16 -0.66 7.59 2.70
CA SER A 16 -0.31 8.13 4.01
C SER A 16 0.94 7.50 4.63
N PHE A 17 1.36 6.34 4.13
CA PHE A 17 2.59 5.70 4.59
C PHE A 17 3.77 6.20 3.75
N PRO A 18 4.76 6.87 4.35
CA PRO A 18 5.89 7.41 3.59
C PRO A 18 6.92 6.31 3.30
N THR A 19 6.57 5.38 2.42
CA THR A 19 7.38 4.21 2.07
C THR A 19 8.44 4.53 1.01
N VAL A 20 9.17 5.61 1.20
CA VAL A 20 10.32 5.92 0.35
C VAL A 20 11.28 4.74 0.35
N SER A 21 11.88 4.44 -0.80
CA SER A 21 12.64 3.20 -1.00
C SER A 21 13.75 2.96 0.02
N ARG A 22 14.31 4.01 0.62
CA ARG A 22 15.32 3.90 1.68
C ARG A 22 14.75 3.60 3.08
N ASP A 23 13.44 3.77 3.25
CA ASP A 23 12.76 3.62 4.54
C ASP A 23 12.00 2.31 4.63
N THR A 24 11.55 1.96 5.84
CA THR A 24 10.77 0.73 6.05
C THR A 24 9.40 0.81 5.39
N ASN A 25 8.89 -0.34 4.94
CA ASN A 25 7.51 -0.47 4.49
C ASN A 25 6.65 -1.28 5.47
N ILE A 26 7.21 -1.66 6.62
CA ILE A 26 6.52 -2.56 7.56
C ILE A 26 5.17 -2.02 8.04
N PRO A 27 5.04 -0.73 8.43
CA PRO A 27 3.72 -0.22 8.85
C PRO A 27 2.66 -0.35 7.75
N LEU A 28 3.02 -0.12 6.49
CA LEU A 28 2.09 -0.29 5.38
C LEU A 28 1.70 -1.76 5.23
N ILE A 29 2.67 -2.65 5.24
CA ILE A 29 2.43 -4.10 5.11
C ILE A 29 1.56 -4.61 6.27
N ASP A 30 1.83 -4.17 7.50
CA ASP A 30 1.01 -4.51 8.66
C ASP A 30 -0.44 -4.09 8.44
N TRP A 31 -0.66 -2.87 7.98
CA TRP A 31 -2.00 -2.38 7.74
C TRP A 31 -2.73 -3.19 6.66
N VAL A 32 -2.05 -3.49 5.56
CA VAL A 32 -2.63 -4.26 4.45
C VAL A 32 -2.99 -5.67 4.93
N ALA A 33 -2.10 -6.33 5.66
CA ALA A 33 -2.35 -7.68 6.19
C ALA A 33 -3.56 -7.69 7.12
N GLU A 34 -3.69 -6.70 8.00
CA GLU A 34 -4.83 -6.58 8.89
C GLU A 34 -6.13 -6.30 8.13
N TYR A 35 -6.08 -5.43 7.13
CA TYR A 35 -7.25 -5.13 6.30
C TYR A 35 -7.73 -6.38 5.58
N LEU A 36 -6.83 -7.14 4.97
CA LEU A 36 -7.17 -8.40 4.31
C LEU A 36 -7.75 -9.41 5.30
N ALA A 37 -7.13 -9.56 6.46
CA ALA A 37 -7.61 -10.48 7.50
C ALA A 37 -9.01 -10.11 7.97
N SER A 38 -9.32 -8.82 8.09
CA SER A 38 -10.66 -8.36 8.49
C SER A 38 -11.75 -8.74 7.47
N HIS A 39 -11.36 -9.07 6.25
CA HIS A 39 -12.24 -9.54 5.20
C HIS A 39 -12.09 -11.05 4.90
N GLY A 40 -11.49 -11.80 5.83
CA GLY A 40 -11.34 -13.24 5.72
C GLY A 40 -10.27 -13.71 4.74
N ILE A 41 -9.36 -12.82 4.34
CA ILE A 41 -8.27 -13.15 3.42
C ILE A 41 -6.98 -13.30 4.21
N GLU A 42 -6.40 -14.51 4.21
CA GLU A 42 -5.09 -14.76 4.79
C GLU A 42 -3.99 -14.27 3.86
N SER A 43 -2.89 -13.82 4.42
CA SER A 43 -1.74 -13.37 3.66
C SER A 43 -0.47 -14.04 4.16
N HIS A 44 0.52 -14.11 3.29
CA HIS A 44 1.85 -14.65 3.60
C HIS A 44 2.85 -13.52 3.50
N ARG A 45 3.65 -13.37 4.55
CA ARG A 45 4.64 -12.30 4.63
C ARG A 45 6.03 -12.86 4.37
N TYR A 46 6.76 -12.20 3.50
CA TYR A 46 8.14 -12.53 3.19
C TYR A 46 9.02 -11.43 3.77
N VAL A 47 9.83 -11.80 4.75
CA VAL A 47 10.67 -10.85 5.51
C VAL A 47 12.05 -10.80 4.88
N ASP A 48 12.53 -9.59 4.56
CA ASP A 48 13.91 -9.41 4.14
C ASP A 48 14.83 -9.60 5.35
N PRO A 49 15.84 -10.48 5.28
CA PRO A 49 16.71 -10.74 6.41
C PRO A 49 17.66 -9.58 6.74
N ASP A 50 17.90 -8.67 5.80
CA ASP A 50 18.91 -7.62 5.92
C ASP A 50 18.33 -6.21 6.07
N GLN A 51 17.07 -6.01 5.72
CA GLN A 51 16.44 -4.70 5.70
C GLN A 51 15.06 -4.75 6.35
N PRO A 52 14.58 -3.61 6.90
CA PRO A 52 13.22 -3.55 7.47
C PRO A 52 12.17 -3.46 6.35
N LYS A 53 12.14 -4.45 5.49
CA LYS A 53 11.25 -4.56 4.34
C LYS A 53 10.52 -5.89 4.35
N HIS A 54 9.23 -5.85 4.08
CA HIS A 54 8.43 -7.06 3.90
C HIS A 54 7.75 -7.04 2.54
N ALA A 55 7.57 -8.21 1.94
CA ALA A 55 6.67 -8.40 0.82
C ALA A 55 5.45 -9.17 1.31
N LEU A 56 4.33 -9.04 0.61
CA LEU A 56 3.08 -9.70 0.99
C LEU A 56 2.49 -10.41 -0.21
N PHE A 57 2.03 -11.63 0.01
CA PHE A 57 1.28 -12.40 -0.96
C PHE A 57 -0.05 -12.81 -0.33
N ALA A 58 -1.14 -12.65 -1.08
CA ALA A 58 -2.46 -13.08 -0.65
C ALA A 58 -3.22 -13.69 -1.82
N HIS A 59 -4.15 -14.58 -1.49
CA HIS A 59 -5.03 -15.19 -2.48
C HIS A 59 -6.48 -15.01 -2.04
N ALA A 60 -7.29 -14.49 -2.94
CA ALA A 60 -8.73 -14.33 -2.71
C ALA A 60 -9.50 -15.28 -3.61
N GLY A 61 -10.46 -15.99 -3.04
CA GLY A 61 -11.27 -16.95 -3.78
C GLY A 61 -10.70 -18.36 -3.77
N PRO A 62 -11.25 -19.27 -4.61
CA PRO A 62 -10.81 -20.67 -4.62
C PRO A 62 -9.43 -20.84 -5.24
N TRP A 63 -8.68 -21.85 -4.74
CA TRP A 63 -7.40 -22.25 -5.31
C TRP A 63 -7.64 -23.10 -6.56
N GLU A 64 -7.67 -22.47 -7.71
CA GLU A 64 -7.94 -23.11 -9.00
C GLU A 64 -6.99 -22.58 -10.06
N GLU A 65 -6.82 -23.36 -11.14
CA GLU A 65 -6.10 -22.90 -12.31
C GLU A 65 -6.85 -21.74 -12.99
N GLY A 66 -6.12 -20.87 -13.64
CA GLY A 66 -6.70 -19.74 -14.36
C GLY A 66 -6.87 -18.48 -13.52
N ALA A 67 -6.30 -18.45 -12.32
CA ALA A 67 -6.29 -17.26 -11.49
C ALA A 67 -5.47 -16.13 -12.14
N VAL A 68 -5.84 -14.91 -11.80
CA VAL A 68 -5.10 -13.70 -12.24
C VAL A 68 -4.21 -13.24 -11.09
N VAL A 69 -2.95 -12.97 -11.39
CA VAL A 69 -2.02 -12.38 -10.42
C VAL A 69 -1.97 -10.88 -10.66
N LEU A 70 -2.27 -10.11 -9.60
CA LEU A 70 -2.09 -8.67 -9.59
C LEU A 70 -0.82 -8.36 -8.83
N SER A 71 0.12 -7.70 -9.49
CA SER A 71 1.42 -7.39 -8.90
C SER A 71 1.59 -5.88 -8.79
N GLY A 72 2.02 -5.43 -7.63
CA GLY A 72 2.33 -4.03 -7.39
C GLY A 72 3.49 -3.91 -6.43
N HIS A 73 3.98 -2.71 -6.23
CA HIS A 73 5.04 -2.43 -5.27
C HIS A 73 4.61 -1.36 -4.28
N THR A 74 5.25 -1.33 -3.12
CA THR A 74 4.90 -0.41 -2.04
C THR A 74 5.88 0.74 -1.88
N ASP A 75 7.08 0.63 -2.45
CA ASP A 75 8.04 1.71 -2.34
C ASP A 75 7.74 2.84 -3.32
N VAL A 76 8.13 4.04 -2.91
CA VAL A 76 7.95 5.25 -3.71
C VAL A 76 9.27 5.99 -3.80
N VAL A 77 9.43 6.79 -4.86
CA VAL A 77 10.63 7.61 -5.00
C VAL A 77 10.65 8.72 -3.97
N PRO A 78 11.85 9.19 -3.55
CA PRO A 78 11.95 10.27 -2.59
C PRO A 78 11.28 11.56 -3.07
N VAL A 79 10.81 12.35 -2.13
CA VAL A 79 10.25 13.68 -2.41
C VAL A 79 11.26 14.80 -2.14
N ASP A 80 12.42 14.45 -1.63
CA ASP A 80 13.49 15.39 -1.28
C ASP A 80 13.85 16.26 -2.47
N GLY A 81 13.93 17.56 -2.27
CA GLY A 81 14.31 18.51 -3.31
C GLY A 81 13.24 18.78 -4.37
N GLN A 82 12.05 18.19 -4.25
CA GLN A 82 10.94 18.46 -5.15
C GLN A 82 10.07 19.60 -4.61
N ALA A 83 9.59 20.44 -5.49
CA ALA A 83 8.70 21.55 -5.12
C ALA A 83 7.25 21.04 -5.11
N TRP A 84 6.77 20.60 -3.95
CA TRP A 84 5.41 20.14 -3.76
C TRP A 84 4.50 21.28 -3.29
N ASP A 85 3.36 21.44 -3.95
CA ASP A 85 2.34 22.40 -3.54
C ASP A 85 1.40 21.84 -2.47
N THR A 86 1.38 20.51 -2.31
CA THR A 86 0.58 19.79 -1.32
C THR A 86 1.50 18.86 -0.53
N ASP A 87 1.00 18.35 0.60
CA ASP A 87 1.74 17.31 1.33
C ASP A 87 1.82 16.05 0.47
N PRO A 88 3.03 15.54 0.13
CA PRO A 88 3.17 14.36 -0.72
C PRO A 88 2.49 13.10 -0.18
N PHE A 89 2.37 12.96 1.13
CA PHE A 89 1.83 11.77 1.78
C PHE A 89 0.40 11.98 2.31
N THR A 90 -0.27 13.01 1.82
CA THR A 90 -1.69 13.26 2.10
C THR A 90 -2.40 13.48 0.78
N VAL A 91 -3.27 12.54 0.40
CA VAL A 91 -4.05 12.71 -0.84
C VAL A 91 -4.86 13.99 -0.77
N THR A 92 -4.63 14.87 -1.71
CA THR A 92 -5.27 16.18 -1.77
C THR A 92 -5.98 16.34 -3.09
N GLU A 93 -7.28 16.62 -3.04
CA GLU A 93 -8.04 16.97 -4.23
C GLU A 93 -7.90 18.46 -4.53
N LYS A 94 -7.52 18.75 -5.77
CA LYS A 94 -7.32 20.13 -6.24
C LYS A 94 -7.60 20.18 -7.74
N ASP A 95 -8.47 21.09 -8.13
CA ASP A 95 -8.84 21.31 -9.55
C ASP A 95 -9.29 20.01 -10.26
N GLY A 96 -10.04 19.16 -9.56
CA GLY A 96 -10.56 17.92 -10.11
C GLY A 96 -9.54 16.79 -10.22
N ARG A 97 -8.37 16.94 -9.58
CA ARG A 97 -7.31 15.94 -9.57
C ARG A 97 -6.91 15.59 -8.14
N TYR A 98 -6.38 14.38 -7.98
CA TYR A 98 -5.80 13.93 -6.71
C TYR A 98 -4.29 13.97 -6.81
N TYR A 99 -3.65 14.56 -5.80
CA TYR A 99 -2.19 14.72 -5.73
C TYR A 99 -1.65 13.93 -4.55
N GLY A 100 -0.51 13.28 -4.77
CA GLY A 100 0.21 12.53 -3.75
C GLY A 100 1.36 11.77 -4.37
N ARG A 101 2.28 11.30 -3.52
CA ARG A 101 3.38 10.42 -3.92
C ARG A 101 2.92 8.97 -3.78
N GLY A 102 2.72 8.31 -4.90
CA GLY A 102 2.27 6.92 -4.92
C GLY A 102 2.92 6.10 -5.98
#